data_8f55a8c9eda478932c6c57be9fafe944
#
_entry.id   8f55a8c9eda478932c6c57be9fafe944
#
_cell.length_a   1.000
_cell.length_b   1.000
_cell.length_c   1.000
_cell.angle_alpha   90.00
_cell.angle_beta   90.00
_cell.angle_gamma   90.00
#
_symmetry.space_group_name_H-M   'P 1'
#
loop_
_entity.id
_entity.type
_entity.pdbx_description
1 polymer ?
#
loop_
_entity_poly.entity_id
_entity_poly.type
_entity_poly.pdbx_seq_one_letter_code
_entity_poly.pdbx_strand_id
1 'polypeptide(L)'
;MNKETTFYVNSAIDFSENGVYSLVNENFENKATLVINDEKAKVYFESGAPEIDFGKDYEYCIKFIKDNVLTVVKLMAGNKRWHEFNPNPKSRNIGDCTLRSYCAAFNISWDKAFDIATKVAKENSSMIQYVSDKVLTEEFNCYVDEKYNKKTVKGKDRITVNEFAMSHPYGTYILHVRQHQVTVKNGEYWDSWDSGDKKVDTIYNIPKK
;
A
#
# COMPACT_ATOMS: atom_id res chain seq x y z
N MET A 1 -1.57 7.05 -24.30
CA MET A 1 -0.94 5.74 -24.56
C MET A 1 -1.69 4.71 -23.74
N ASN A 2 -2.41 3.81 -24.41
CA ASN A 2 -3.14 2.74 -23.73
C ASN A 2 -2.14 1.77 -23.11
N LYS A 3 -2.18 1.64 -21.79
CA LYS A 3 -1.52 0.52 -21.10
C LYS A 3 -2.32 -0.73 -21.46
N GLU A 4 -1.81 -1.57 -22.34
CA GLU A 4 -2.32 -2.92 -22.52
C GLU A 4 -2.09 -3.67 -21.21
N THR A 5 -3.14 -3.85 -20.45
CA THR A 5 -3.14 -4.76 -19.31
C THR A 5 -3.25 -6.17 -19.90
N THR A 6 -2.12 -6.84 -20.08
CA THR A 6 -2.11 -8.22 -20.58
C THR A 6 -2.60 -9.13 -19.45
N PHE A 7 -3.83 -9.57 -19.57
CA PHE A 7 -4.42 -10.56 -18.65
C PHE A 7 -3.93 -11.96 -19.03
N TYR A 8 -3.20 -12.61 -18.15
CA TYR A 8 -2.89 -14.02 -18.28
C TYR A 8 -3.94 -14.83 -17.52
N VAL A 9 -4.87 -15.41 -18.24
CA VAL A 9 -5.84 -16.36 -17.71
C VAL A 9 -5.09 -17.68 -17.46
N ASN A 10 -5.14 -18.21 -16.23
CA ASN A 10 -4.49 -19.46 -15.80
C ASN A 10 -2.95 -19.45 -15.78
N SER A 11 -2.32 -18.42 -15.25
CA SER A 11 -0.90 -18.50 -14.91
C SER A 11 -0.70 -19.60 -13.86
N ALA A 12 0.18 -20.54 -14.11
CA ALA A 12 0.63 -21.47 -13.08
C ALA A 12 1.28 -20.65 -11.97
N ILE A 13 0.85 -20.88 -10.73
CA ILE A 13 1.45 -20.22 -9.55
C ILE A 13 2.80 -20.90 -9.33
N ASP A 14 3.86 -20.13 -9.34
CA ASP A 14 5.17 -20.60 -8.93
C ASP A 14 5.38 -20.31 -7.43
N PHE A 15 5.27 -21.35 -6.62
CA PHE A 15 5.44 -21.26 -5.17
C PHE A 15 6.92 -21.25 -4.74
N SER A 16 7.86 -21.48 -5.64
CA SER A 16 9.29 -21.41 -5.35
C SER A 16 9.86 -19.99 -5.42
N GLU A 17 9.13 -19.07 -6.07
CA GLU A 17 9.53 -17.68 -6.21
C GLU A 17 8.58 -16.76 -5.41
N ASN A 18 9.15 -15.72 -4.82
CA ASN A 18 8.35 -14.66 -4.21
C ASN A 18 7.50 -13.99 -5.29
N GLY A 19 6.21 -13.89 -5.03
CA GLY A 19 5.28 -13.36 -6.01
C GLY A 19 3.99 -12.86 -5.42
N VAL A 20 3.27 -12.05 -6.21
CA VAL A 20 1.95 -11.56 -5.86
C VAL A 20 1.02 -11.78 -7.02
N TYR A 21 -0.14 -12.31 -6.72
CA TYR A 21 -1.15 -12.69 -7.68
C TYR A 21 -2.49 -12.08 -7.26
N SER A 22 -3.18 -11.40 -8.16
CA SER A 22 -4.58 -11.03 -7.96
C SER A 22 -5.46 -12.25 -8.17
N LEU A 23 -6.40 -12.46 -7.26
CA LEU A 23 -7.45 -13.47 -7.38
C LEU A 23 -8.73 -12.74 -7.77
N VAL A 24 -9.14 -12.88 -9.02
CA VAL A 24 -10.30 -12.20 -9.60
C VAL A 24 -11.45 -13.17 -9.84
N ASN A 25 -12.67 -12.67 -9.77
CA ASN A 25 -13.84 -13.43 -10.16
C ASN A 25 -14.03 -13.45 -11.69
N GLU A 26 -15.11 -14.06 -12.17
CA GLU A 26 -15.49 -14.13 -13.58
C GLU A 26 -15.67 -12.78 -14.28
N ASN A 27 -15.95 -11.70 -13.49
CA ASN A 27 -16.08 -10.34 -13.99
C ASN A 27 -14.75 -9.56 -13.93
N PHE A 28 -13.62 -10.23 -13.66
CA PHE A 28 -12.31 -9.62 -13.43
C PHE A 28 -12.24 -8.60 -12.27
N GLU A 29 -13.17 -8.68 -11.35
CA GLU A 29 -13.09 -7.91 -10.10
C GLU A 29 -12.12 -8.59 -9.14
N ASN A 30 -11.19 -7.83 -8.58
CA ASN A 30 -10.28 -8.35 -7.56
C ASN A 30 -11.06 -8.71 -6.30
N LYS A 31 -10.95 -9.95 -5.86
CA LYS A 31 -11.61 -10.47 -4.65
C LYS A 31 -10.63 -10.73 -3.53
N ALA A 32 -9.41 -11.06 -3.90
CA ALA A 32 -8.35 -11.33 -2.95
C ALA A 32 -6.97 -11.18 -3.63
N THR A 33 -5.94 -11.14 -2.82
CA THR A 33 -4.55 -11.15 -3.26
C THR A 33 -3.82 -12.31 -2.62
N LEU A 34 -3.22 -13.17 -3.44
CA LEU A 34 -2.30 -14.22 -3.00
C LEU A 34 -0.87 -13.65 -2.98
N VAL A 35 -0.23 -13.73 -1.85
CA VAL A 35 1.18 -13.34 -1.66
C VAL A 35 1.98 -14.61 -1.36
N ILE A 36 3.06 -14.82 -2.11
CA ILE A 36 4.04 -15.86 -1.85
C ILE A 36 5.32 -15.15 -1.40
N ASN A 37 5.77 -15.44 -0.20
CA ASN A 37 6.99 -14.89 0.38
C ASN A 37 7.71 -15.96 1.21
N ASP A 38 9.01 -16.16 0.96
CA ASP A 38 9.84 -17.20 1.60
C ASP A 38 9.17 -18.59 1.57
N GLU A 39 8.66 -18.98 0.39
CA GLU A 39 7.93 -20.23 0.15
C GLU A 39 6.65 -20.38 1.00
N LYS A 40 6.04 -19.30 1.46
CA LYS A 40 4.77 -19.33 2.19
C LYS A 40 3.71 -18.59 1.39
N ALA A 41 2.51 -19.17 1.33
CA ALA A 41 1.37 -18.61 0.62
C ALA A 41 0.35 -18.02 1.61
N LYS A 42 -0.07 -16.78 1.39
CA LYS A 42 -1.12 -16.10 2.15
C LYS A 42 -2.12 -15.44 1.21
N VAL A 43 -3.39 -15.50 1.56
CA VAL A 43 -4.46 -14.81 0.83
C VAL A 43 -5.06 -13.71 1.69
N TYR A 44 -5.12 -12.51 1.11
CA TYR A 44 -5.71 -11.31 1.69
C TYR A 44 -6.96 -10.93 0.91
N PHE A 45 -8.08 -10.71 1.61
CA PHE A 45 -9.37 -10.43 0.98
C PHE A 45 -9.64 -8.94 0.87
N GLU A 46 -10.13 -8.48 -0.27
CA GLU A 46 -10.58 -7.10 -0.49
C GLU A 46 -11.77 -6.70 0.39
N SER A 47 -12.57 -7.68 0.82
CA SER A 47 -13.70 -7.49 1.73
C SER A 47 -13.30 -7.12 3.16
N GLY A 48 -12.01 -7.19 3.49
CA GLY A 48 -11.52 -7.05 4.87
C GLY A 48 -11.75 -8.29 5.74
N ALA A 49 -12.17 -9.42 5.14
CA ALA A 49 -12.23 -10.69 5.84
C ALA A 49 -10.82 -11.11 6.34
N PRO A 50 -10.73 -11.91 7.40
CA PRO A 50 -9.44 -12.40 7.89
C PRO A 50 -8.64 -13.07 6.79
N GLU A 51 -7.32 -12.84 6.79
CA GLU A 51 -6.41 -13.52 5.87
C GLU A 51 -6.38 -15.02 6.11
N ILE A 52 -6.07 -15.78 5.07
CA ILE A 52 -5.79 -17.22 5.18
C ILE A 52 -4.29 -17.41 4.97
N ASP A 53 -3.62 -17.98 5.98
CA ASP A 53 -2.22 -18.41 5.90
C ASP A 53 -2.17 -19.90 5.57
N PHE A 54 -1.72 -20.23 4.37
CA PHE A 54 -1.54 -21.62 3.92
C PHE A 54 -0.16 -22.15 4.28
N GLY A 55 0.77 -21.29 4.74
CA GLY A 55 2.16 -21.67 4.92
C GLY A 55 2.74 -22.27 3.63
N LYS A 56 3.24 -23.51 3.71
CA LYS A 56 3.73 -24.31 2.57
C LYS A 56 2.71 -25.34 2.06
N ASP A 57 1.48 -25.31 2.51
CA ASP A 57 0.41 -26.19 2.01
C ASP A 57 -0.17 -25.64 0.69
N TYR A 58 0.58 -25.82 -0.37
CA TYR A 58 0.23 -25.31 -1.70
C TYR A 58 -0.97 -26.06 -2.32
N GLU A 59 -1.16 -27.32 -1.96
CA GLU A 59 -2.32 -28.10 -2.44
C GLU A 59 -3.61 -27.52 -1.88
N TYR A 60 -3.62 -27.16 -0.59
CA TYR A 60 -4.77 -26.51 0.01
C TYR A 60 -5.00 -25.10 -0.55
N CYS A 61 -3.93 -24.34 -0.81
CA CYS A 61 -4.03 -23.04 -1.47
C CYS A 61 -4.65 -23.16 -2.86
N ILE A 62 -4.19 -24.09 -3.69
CA ILE A 62 -4.74 -24.33 -5.03
C ILE A 62 -6.19 -24.78 -4.95
N LYS A 63 -6.51 -25.67 -4.01
CA LYS A 63 -7.89 -26.12 -3.78
C LYS A 63 -8.80 -24.96 -3.42
N PHE A 64 -8.37 -24.09 -2.50
CA PHE A 64 -9.11 -22.88 -2.11
C PHE A 64 -9.42 -21.99 -3.32
N ILE A 65 -8.43 -21.73 -4.20
CA ILE A 65 -8.61 -20.90 -5.41
C ILE A 65 -9.66 -21.52 -6.33
N LYS A 66 -9.61 -22.83 -6.53
CA LYS A 66 -10.56 -23.57 -7.38
C LYS A 66 -11.97 -23.58 -6.80
N ASP A 67 -12.09 -23.87 -5.50
CA ASP A 67 -13.39 -23.97 -4.82
C ASP A 67 -14.13 -22.63 -4.78
N ASN A 68 -13.39 -21.49 -4.80
CA ASN A 68 -13.98 -20.15 -4.85
C ASN A 68 -14.12 -19.61 -6.28
N VAL A 69 -13.87 -20.43 -7.31
CA VAL A 69 -13.97 -20.03 -8.74
C VAL A 69 -13.17 -18.76 -9.04
N LEU A 70 -11.94 -18.67 -8.49
CA LEU A 70 -11.06 -17.53 -8.67
C LEU A 70 -10.06 -17.77 -9.81
N THR A 71 -9.90 -16.76 -10.66
CA THR A 71 -8.86 -16.72 -11.69
C THR A 71 -7.61 -16.07 -11.12
N VAL A 72 -6.47 -16.71 -11.33
CA VAL A 72 -5.17 -16.20 -10.89
C VAL A 72 -4.57 -15.32 -11.97
N VAL A 73 -4.27 -14.08 -11.61
CA VAL A 73 -3.57 -13.12 -12.48
C VAL A 73 -2.22 -12.80 -11.83
N LYS A 74 -1.12 -13.25 -12.44
CA LYS A 74 0.23 -12.90 -11.96
C LYS A 74 0.44 -11.40 -12.13
N LEU A 75 0.59 -10.69 -11.04
CA LEU A 75 1.04 -9.32 -11.08
C LEU A 75 2.54 -9.38 -11.38
N MET A 76 2.92 -9.12 -12.62
CA MET A 76 4.31 -9.21 -13.05
C MET A 76 5.21 -8.39 -12.14
N ALA A 77 6.09 -9.04 -11.42
CA ALA A 77 7.22 -8.41 -10.75
C ALA A 77 8.18 -7.88 -11.83
N GLY A 78 8.03 -6.61 -12.19
CA GLY A 78 8.85 -6.05 -13.28
C GLY A 78 8.59 -4.58 -13.56
N ASN A 79 7.43 -4.07 -13.21
CA ASN A 79 7.24 -2.64 -13.27
C ASN A 79 7.70 -2.02 -11.94
N LYS A 80 8.72 -1.18 -12.02
CA LYS A 80 9.15 -0.34 -10.92
C LYS A 80 7.91 0.41 -10.39
N ARG A 81 7.42 -0.02 -9.23
CA ARG A 81 6.21 0.57 -8.61
C ARG A 81 6.50 1.90 -7.97
N TRP A 82 7.76 2.20 -7.81
CA TRP A 82 8.22 3.46 -7.29
C TRP A 82 8.18 4.55 -8.34
N HIS A 83 7.55 5.67 -7.98
CA HIS A 83 7.61 6.92 -8.70
C HIS A 83 8.42 7.91 -7.89
N GLU A 84 9.51 8.40 -8.46
CA GLU A 84 10.23 9.51 -7.86
C GLU A 84 9.32 10.74 -7.83
N PHE A 85 9.10 11.26 -6.63
CA PHE A 85 8.19 12.36 -6.41
C PHE A 85 8.73 13.34 -5.37
N ASN A 86 9.07 14.54 -5.81
CA ASN A 86 9.53 15.63 -4.95
C ASN A 86 8.82 16.93 -5.35
N PRO A 87 7.66 17.26 -4.73
CA PRO A 87 6.89 18.46 -5.00
C PRO A 87 7.46 19.71 -4.33
N ASN A 88 8.61 19.61 -3.62
CA ASN A 88 9.21 20.76 -2.95
C ASN A 88 9.54 21.85 -3.98
N PRO A 89 9.06 23.10 -3.83
CA PRO A 89 9.20 24.16 -4.86
C PRO A 89 10.65 24.56 -5.13
N LYS A 90 11.58 24.18 -4.25
CA LYS A 90 13.02 24.39 -4.43
C LYS A 90 13.76 23.08 -4.74
N SER A 91 13.04 22.02 -5.07
CA SER A 91 13.58 20.68 -5.35
C SER A 91 14.53 20.16 -4.28
N ARG A 92 14.36 20.61 -3.04
CA ARG A 92 15.22 20.18 -1.93
C ARG A 92 14.82 18.80 -1.44
N ASN A 93 15.81 17.97 -1.17
CA ASN A 93 15.60 16.70 -0.49
C ASN A 93 15.85 16.91 1.02
N ILE A 94 14.82 17.41 1.71
CA ILE A 94 14.81 17.68 3.15
C ILE A 94 13.78 16.79 3.85
N GLY A 95 13.72 16.83 5.18
CA GLY A 95 12.80 16.03 6.00
C GLY A 95 11.33 16.44 5.89
N ASP A 96 10.79 16.56 4.67
CA ASP A 96 9.42 16.97 4.36
C ASP A 96 8.55 15.82 3.79
N CYS A 97 8.91 14.56 4.10
CA CYS A 97 8.20 13.37 3.62
C CYS A 97 6.68 13.42 3.91
N THR A 98 6.30 13.95 5.07
CA THR A 98 4.90 14.15 5.44
C THR A 98 4.16 15.06 4.45
N LEU A 99 4.75 16.20 4.09
CA LEU A 99 4.16 17.13 3.13
C LEU A 99 4.11 16.52 1.72
N ARG A 100 5.19 15.85 1.31
CA ARG A 100 5.23 15.15 0.00
C ARG A 100 4.14 14.11 -0.11
N SER A 101 3.92 13.32 0.95
CA SER A 101 2.85 12.32 0.93
C SER A 101 1.45 12.96 0.85
N TYR A 102 1.21 14.10 1.51
CA TYR A 102 -0.05 14.83 1.33
C TYR A 102 -0.23 15.34 -0.10
N CYS A 103 0.84 15.88 -0.70
CA CYS A 103 0.79 16.32 -2.10
C CYS A 103 0.40 15.17 -3.04
N ALA A 104 1.04 14.01 -2.88
CA ALA A 104 0.76 12.84 -3.70
C ALA A 104 -0.65 12.28 -3.48
N ALA A 105 -1.06 12.16 -2.21
CA ALA A 105 -2.32 11.54 -1.83
C ALA A 105 -3.55 12.38 -2.19
N PHE A 106 -3.49 13.69 -1.93
CA PHE A 106 -4.62 14.61 -2.07
C PHE A 106 -4.55 15.51 -3.30
N ASN A 107 -3.51 15.37 -4.10
CA ASN A 107 -3.27 16.18 -5.29
C ASN A 107 -3.29 17.69 -4.99
N ILE A 108 -2.59 18.11 -3.95
CA ILE A 108 -2.44 19.50 -3.52
C ILE A 108 -0.99 19.96 -3.68
N SER A 109 -0.78 21.28 -3.75
CA SER A 109 0.56 21.85 -3.79
C SER A 109 1.30 21.67 -2.47
N TRP A 110 2.63 21.75 -2.53
CA TRP A 110 3.47 21.70 -1.34
C TRP A 110 3.15 22.84 -0.35
N ASP A 111 2.94 24.06 -0.86
CA ASP A 111 2.56 25.21 -0.03
C ASP A 111 1.24 24.96 0.69
N LYS A 112 0.24 24.42 -0.02
CA LYS A 112 -1.05 24.07 0.59
C LYS A 112 -0.90 23.00 1.67
N ALA A 113 -0.10 21.99 1.43
CA ALA A 113 0.19 20.95 2.41
C ALA A 113 0.90 21.53 3.65
N PHE A 114 1.86 22.44 3.42
CA PHE A 114 2.59 23.14 4.46
C PHE A 114 1.67 24.02 5.32
N ASP A 115 0.77 24.80 4.71
CA ASP A 115 -0.19 25.65 5.41
C ASP A 115 -1.11 24.83 6.32
N ILE A 116 -1.67 23.73 5.82
CA ILE A 116 -2.53 22.83 6.59
C ILE A 116 -1.76 22.26 7.79
N ALA A 117 -0.58 21.69 7.53
CA ALA A 117 0.22 21.09 8.59
C ALA A 117 0.69 22.12 9.65
N THR A 118 1.03 23.33 9.20
CA THR A 118 1.43 24.43 10.09
C THR A 118 0.26 24.92 10.95
N LYS A 119 -0.95 25.02 10.40
CA LYS A 119 -2.15 25.35 11.15
C LYS A 119 -2.35 24.38 12.31
N VAL A 120 -2.39 23.07 12.01
CA VAL A 120 -2.58 22.02 13.04
C VAL A 120 -1.43 22.04 14.06
N ALA A 121 -0.19 22.25 13.60
CA ALA A 121 0.98 22.34 14.50
C ALA A 121 0.85 23.50 15.49
N LYS A 122 0.44 24.68 15.03
CA LYS A 122 0.21 25.86 15.89
C LYS A 122 -0.90 25.62 16.91
N GLU A 123 -2.05 25.08 16.47
CA GLU A 123 -3.20 24.77 17.32
C GLU A 123 -2.83 23.77 18.44
N ASN A 124 -1.86 22.89 18.19
CA ASN A 124 -1.40 21.87 19.13
C ASN A 124 -0.08 22.24 19.85
N SER A 125 0.43 23.46 19.67
CA SER A 125 1.74 23.89 20.23
C SER A 125 2.86 22.87 19.95
N SER A 126 2.92 22.36 18.72
CA SER A 126 3.78 21.25 18.33
C SER A 126 4.52 21.55 17.02
N MET A 127 5.38 20.64 16.60
CA MET A 127 6.05 20.71 15.29
C MET A 127 5.30 19.84 14.26
N ILE A 128 5.41 20.22 12.98
CA ILE A 128 4.69 19.57 11.88
C ILE A 128 4.85 18.05 11.88
N GLN A 129 6.05 17.53 12.12
CA GLN A 129 6.30 16.09 12.11
C GLN A 129 5.60 15.32 13.23
N TYR A 130 5.19 15.97 14.31
CA TYR A 130 4.51 15.34 15.44
C TYR A 130 2.98 15.44 15.39
N VAL A 131 2.43 16.16 14.43
CA VAL A 131 0.99 16.32 14.24
C VAL A 131 0.45 15.60 13.00
N SER A 132 1.28 14.80 12.34
CA SER A 132 0.90 14.12 11.11
C SER A 132 -0.38 13.30 11.26
N ASP A 133 -0.53 12.55 12.36
CA ASP A 133 -1.72 11.75 12.62
C ASP A 133 -2.97 12.62 12.73
N LYS A 134 -2.89 13.76 13.41
CA LYS A 134 -3.99 14.72 13.51
C LYS A 134 -4.34 15.35 12.17
N VAL A 135 -3.34 15.76 11.41
CA VAL A 135 -3.58 16.30 10.06
C VAL A 135 -4.35 15.28 9.19
N LEU A 136 -3.93 14.01 9.22
CA LEU A 136 -4.59 12.97 8.45
C LEU A 136 -6.02 12.71 8.93
N THR A 137 -6.25 12.66 10.23
CA THR A 137 -7.57 12.32 10.78
C THR A 137 -8.53 13.51 10.82
N GLU A 138 -8.08 14.71 11.18
CA GLU A 138 -8.94 15.87 11.40
C GLU A 138 -9.15 16.72 10.15
N GLU A 139 -8.09 16.93 9.34
CA GLU A 139 -8.20 17.76 8.12
C GLU A 139 -8.52 16.95 6.86
N PHE A 140 -8.06 15.70 6.80
CA PHE A 140 -8.28 14.84 5.62
C PHE A 140 -9.27 13.69 5.86
N ASN A 141 -9.82 13.55 7.06
CA ASN A 141 -10.75 12.48 7.43
C ASN A 141 -10.25 11.06 7.15
N CYS A 142 -8.93 10.87 7.18
CA CYS A 142 -8.34 9.55 7.05
C CYS A 142 -8.57 8.72 8.31
N TYR A 143 -8.59 7.41 8.16
CA TYR A 143 -8.72 6.49 9.29
C TYR A 143 -7.64 5.41 9.24
N VAL A 144 -7.20 4.97 10.44
CA VAL A 144 -6.16 3.95 10.57
C VAL A 144 -6.72 2.58 10.21
N ASP A 145 -5.95 1.83 9.44
CA ASP A 145 -6.21 0.40 9.22
C ASP A 145 -5.53 -0.43 10.32
N GLU A 146 -6.33 -0.86 11.29
CA GLU A 146 -5.83 -1.60 12.45
C GLU A 146 -5.26 -2.98 12.09
N LYS A 147 -5.63 -3.54 10.94
CA LYS A 147 -5.10 -4.82 10.44
C LYS A 147 -3.59 -4.77 10.26
N TYR A 148 -3.07 -3.63 9.79
CA TYR A 148 -1.65 -3.44 9.48
C TYR A 148 -0.88 -2.64 10.55
N ASN A 149 -1.54 -2.27 11.64
CA ASN A 149 -0.92 -1.46 12.69
C ASN A 149 0.20 -2.24 13.40
N LYS A 150 1.37 -1.62 13.58
CA LYS A 150 2.50 -2.22 14.32
C LYS A 150 2.20 -2.64 15.75
N LYS A 151 1.11 -2.16 16.33
CA LYS A 151 0.62 -2.62 17.64
C LYS A 151 0.00 -4.00 17.55
N THR A 152 -0.57 -4.35 16.40
CA THR A 152 -1.26 -5.60 16.12
C THR A 152 -0.33 -6.61 15.45
N VAL A 153 0.43 -6.17 14.44
CA VAL A 153 1.36 -7.02 13.67
C VAL A 153 2.80 -6.66 14.01
N LYS A 154 3.60 -7.62 14.44
CA LYS A 154 4.96 -7.39 14.95
C LYS A 154 6.04 -8.06 14.09
N GLY A 155 7.22 -7.46 14.11
CA GLY A 155 8.44 -8.06 13.60
C GLY A 155 8.44 -8.30 12.09
N LYS A 156 8.83 -9.51 11.70
CA LYS A 156 8.97 -9.91 10.28
C LYS A 156 7.64 -10.00 9.54
N ASP A 157 6.54 -10.18 10.26
CA ASP A 157 5.20 -10.34 9.68
C ASP A 157 4.59 -9.02 9.18
N ARG A 158 5.23 -7.89 9.46
CA ARG A 158 4.78 -6.60 8.91
C ARG A 158 5.04 -6.54 7.42
N ILE A 159 4.03 -6.09 6.69
CA ILE A 159 4.10 -5.88 5.24
C ILE A 159 5.10 -4.79 4.89
N THR A 160 5.77 -4.90 3.75
CA THR A 160 6.59 -3.80 3.18
C THR A 160 5.73 -2.85 2.36
N VAL A 161 6.26 -1.66 2.03
CA VAL A 161 5.59 -0.71 1.14
C VAL A 161 5.28 -1.34 -0.22
N ASN A 162 6.25 -2.06 -0.79
CA ASN A 162 6.07 -2.71 -2.08
C ASN A 162 5.01 -3.83 -2.02
N GLU A 163 5.06 -4.70 -1.01
CA GLU A 163 4.04 -5.74 -0.80
C GLU A 163 2.65 -5.13 -0.61
N PHE A 164 2.55 -4.03 0.15
CA PHE A 164 1.29 -3.32 0.32
C PHE A 164 0.79 -2.73 -1.01
N ALA A 165 1.65 -2.03 -1.75
CA ALA A 165 1.29 -1.48 -3.05
C ALA A 165 0.81 -2.57 -4.02
N MET A 166 1.51 -3.72 -4.04
CA MET A 166 1.14 -4.87 -4.86
C MET A 166 -0.23 -5.44 -4.49
N SER A 167 -0.52 -5.54 -3.19
CA SER A 167 -1.80 -6.09 -2.69
C SER A 167 -2.98 -5.10 -2.76
N HIS A 168 -2.71 -3.82 -3.05
CA HIS A 168 -3.73 -2.77 -3.12
C HIS A 168 -3.68 -2.04 -4.48
N PRO A 169 -4.09 -2.72 -5.58
CA PRO A 169 -4.01 -2.17 -6.94
C PRO A 169 -4.96 -0.99 -7.16
N TYR A 170 -5.86 -0.73 -6.22
CA TYR A 170 -6.83 0.37 -6.28
C TYR A 170 -6.83 1.16 -4.97
N GLY A 171 -7.15 2.45 -5.07
CA GLY A 171 -7.24 3.34 -3.92
C GLY A 171 -5.99 4.16 -3.66
N THR A 172 -6.09 5.01 -2.66
CA THR A 172 -4.98 5.86 -2.22
C THR A 172 -4.82 5.71 -0.71
N TYR A 173 -3.59 5.53 -0.28
CA TYR A 173 -3.23 5.24 1.09
C TYR A 173 -2.01 6.06 1.49
N ILE A 174 -1.89 6.40 2.76
CA ILE A 174 -0.67 6.96 3.33
C ILE A 174 -0.10 5.96 4.34
N LEU A 175 1.16 5.60 4.16
CA LEU A 175 1.86 4.62 4.99
C LEU A 175 2.91 5.32 5.84
N HIS A 176 2.87 5.08 7.13
CA HIS A 176 4.00 5.40 8.01
C HIS A 176 4.96 4.22 8.05
N VAL A 177 6.23 4.49 7.80
CA VAL A 177 7.32 3.51 7.80
C VAL A 177 8.45 4.06 8.67
N ARG A 178 8.56 3.59 9.92
CA ARG A 178 9.50 4.10 10.91
C ARG A 178 9.43 5.65 11.01
N GLN A 179 10.46 6.38 10.62
CA GLN A 179 10.53 7.85 10.67
C GLN A 179 10.24 8.50 9.31
N HIS A 180 9.43 7.86 8.50
CA HIS A 180 9.15 8.27 7.13
C HIS A 180 7.68 8.06 6.78
N GLN A 181 7.21 8.76 5.73
CA GLN A 181 5.85 8.68 5.24
C GLN A 181 5.86 8.61 3.72
N VAL A 182 5.08 7.68 3.19
CA VAL A 182 4.98 7.43 1.75
C VAL A 182 3.53 7.29 1.31
N THR A 183 3.21 7.67 0.08
CA THR A 183 1.89 7.48 -0.51
C THR A 183 1.89 6.27 -1.43
N VAL A 184 0.92 5.37 -1.23
CA VAL A 184 0.56 4.33 -2.20
C VAL A 184 -0.70 4.75 -2.92
N LYS A 185 -0.69 4.66 -4.26
CA LYS A 185 -1.82 5.04 -5.10
C LYS A 185 -1.93 4.07 -6.28
N ASN A 186 -3.04 3.35 -6.35
CA ASN A 186 -3.35 2.41 -7.42
C ASN A 186 -2.23 1.38 -7.67
N GLY A 187 -1.71 0.77 -6.61
CA GLY A 187 -0.68 -0.26 -6.71
C GLY A 187 0.74 0.24 -6.94
N GLU A 188 0.95 1.55 -6.93
CA GLU A 188 2.25 2.21 -7.09
C GLU A 188 2.53 3.08 -5.87
N TYR A 189 3.80 3.42 -5.58
CA TYR A 189 4.14 4.30 -4.46
C TYR A 189 5.02 5.48 -4.89
N TRP A 190 4.78 6.60 -4.23
CA TRP A 190 5.29 7.93 -4.58
C TRP A 190 6.15 8.44 -3.45
N ASP A 191 7.45 8.58 -3.72
CA ASP A 191 8.44 8.99 -2.73
C ASP A 191 9.66 9.61 -3.42
N SER A 192 10.47 10.36 -2.69
CA SER A 192 11.72 10.94 -3.19
C SER A 192 12.87 9.92 -3.32
N TRP A 193 12.68 8.71 -2.83
CA TRP A 193 13.60 7.57 -2.95
C TRP A 193 12.82 6.26 -2.89
N ASP A 194 13.42 5.17 -3.35
CA ASP A 194 12.76 3.86 -3.36
C ASP A 194 12.67 3.28 -1.95
N SER A 195 11.51 3.49 -1.31
CA SER A 195 11.19 3.01 0.05
C SER A 195 10.47 1.66 0.08
N GLY A 196 10.43 0.94 -1.05
CA GLY A 196 9.65 -0.28 -1.22
C GLY A 196 9.98 -1.41 -0.25
N ASP A 197 11.22 -1.50 0.22
CA ASP A 197 11.71 -2.50 1.19
C ASP A 197 11.37 -2.18 2.65
N LYS A 198 10.83 -1.00 2.93
CA LYS A 198 10.56 -0.57 4.31
C LYS A 198 9.30 -1.23 4.86
N LYS A 199 9.39 -1.70 6.10
CA LYS A 199 8.25 -2.28 6.82
C LYS A 199 7.29 -1.19 7.28
N VAL A 200 6.01 -1.40 7.01
CA VAL A 200 4.94 -0.47 7.35
C VAL A 200 4.62 -0.51 8.85
N ASP A 201 4.50 0.66 9.47
CA ASP A 201 4.13 0.82 10.88
C ASP A 201 2.62 1.07 11.04
N THR A 202 2.05 1.89 10.16
CA THR A 202 0.64 2.29 10.21
C THR A 202 0.17 2.63 8.79
N ILE A 203 -1.05 2.29 8.47
CA ILE A 203 -1.69 2.63 7.21
C ILE A 203 -2.90 3.51 7.47
N TYR A 204 -3.00 4.59 6.72
CA TYR A 204 -4.16 5.47 6.70
C TYR A 204 -4.91 5.28 5.39
N ASN A 205 -6.15 4.85 5.52
CA ASN A 205 -7.10 4.81 4.42
C ASN A 205 -7.62 6.23 4.14
N ILE A 206 -7.70 6.60 2.86
CA ILE A 206 -8.30 7.84 2.42
C ILE A 206 -9.75 7.56 2.04
N PRO A 207 -10.74 8.26 2.61
CA PRO A 207 -12.14 8.04 2.28
C PRO A 207 -12.40 8.31 0.80
N LYS A 208 -13.15 7.44 0.16
CA LYS A 208 -13.65 7.69 -1.20
C LYS A 208 -14.61 8.89 -1.15
N LYS A 209 -14.39 9.85 -2.03
CA LYS A 209 -15.32 10.96 -2.23
C LYS A 209 -16.56 10.49 -2.96
#